data_421a4c19b7af057ff135facd05165322
#
_entry.id   421a4c19b7af057ff135facd05165322
#
_cell.length_a   1.000
_cell.length_b   1.000
_cell.length_c   1.000
_cell.angle_alpha   90.00
_cell.angle_beta   90.00
_cell.angle_gamma   90.00
#
_symmetry.space_group_name_H-M   'P 1'
#
loop_
_entity.id
_entity.type
_entity.pdbx_description
1 polymer ?
#
loop_
_entity_poly.entity_id
_entity_poly.type
_entity_poly.pdbx_seq_one_letter_code
_entity_poly.pdbx_strand_id
1 'polypeptide(L)'
;MDTFIELNCDLCHSKLTPYGSKVLKDGIICRNCAEELSKWLTDKQLKQLSLQDIENHLQYRTKNLEHIKNFKFDKVIKGRYSLYIDSENREFVISKAMDLVADNSDVIRADSIESIQIQKVNNENNCCDIFVNINLINSEITSLSFKVNQFSAIDFNSDIYNDTVNQAILLVDTIINSFQLDVDYTKYKINTQGDK
;
A
#
# COMPACT_ATOMS: atom_id res chain seq x y z
N MET A 1 -45.86 1.64 -0.57
CA MET A 1 -44.93 2.51 0.20
C MET A 1 -43.69 1.70 0.39
N ASP A 2 -42.70 1.98 -0.44
CA ASP A 2 -41.39 1.32 -0.32
C ASP A 2 -40.70 1.92 0.90
N THR A 3 -40.63 1.15 1.97
CA THR A 3 -39.81 1.49 3.16
C THR A 3 -38.34 1.42 2.73
N PHE A 4 -37.75 2.56 2.47
CA PHE A 4 -36.29 2.65 2.35
C PHE A 4 -35.69 2.18 3.68
N ILE A 5 -35.09 1.00 3.68
CA ILE A 5 -34.30 0.54 4.84
C ILE A 5 -33.09 1.45 4.92
N GLU A 6 -33.06 2.31 5.92
CA GLU A 6 -31.86 3.09 6.22
C GLU A 6 -30.79 2.14 6.76
N LEU A 7 -29.72 1.98 6.00
CA LEU A 7 -28.56 1.20 6.42
C LEU A 7 -27.62 2.09 7.25
N ASN A 8 -27.19 1.60 8.37
CA ASN A 8 -26.23 2.24 9.25
C ASN A 8 -24.89 1.51 9.20
N CYS A 9 -23.81 2.22 9.50
CA CYS A 9 -22.48 1.65 9.67
C CYS A 9 -22.48 0.70 10.89
N ASP A 10 -22.02 -0.53 10.67
CA ASP A 10 -21.98 -1.52 11.75
C ASP A 10 -20.90 -1.20 12.81
N LEU A 11 -19.96 -0.29 12.49
CA LEU A 11 -18.91 0.11 13.43
C LEU A 11 -19.28 1.36 14.25
N CYS A 12 -19.68 2.47 13.61
CA CYS A 12 -19.97 3.75 14.29
C CYS A 12 -21.44 4.13 14.31
N HIS A 13 -22.33 3.30 13.76
CA HIS A 13 -23.78 3.46 13.67
C HIS A 13 -24.26 4.71 12.92
N SER A 14 -23.36 5.45 12.27
CA SER A 14 -23.74 6.57 11.40
C SER A 14 -24.43 6.07 10.13
N LYS A 15 -25.33 6.88 9.57
CA LYS A 15 -26.03 6.56 8.33
C LYS A 15 -25.04 6.33 7.20
N LEU A 16 -25.22 5.24 6.46
CA LEU A 16 -24.41 4.92 5.29
C LEU A 16 -24.74 5.87 4.13
N THR A 17 -23.70 6.26 3.42
CA THR A 17 -23.82 6.98 2.15
C THR A 17 -23.57 6.02 1.00
N PRO A 18 -24.19 6.23 -0.19
CA PRO A 18 -23.97 5.36 -1.36
C PRO A 18 -22.52 5.27 -1.82
N TYR A 19 -21.70 6.27 -1.46
CA TYR A 19 -20.32 6.39 -1.92
C TYR A 19 -19.34 6.22 -0.76
N GLY A 20 -18.32 5.39 -0.98
CA GLY A 20 -17.19 5.23 -0.06
C GLY A 20 -17.41 4.22 1.07
N SER A 21 -18.64 3.70 1.25
CA SER A 21 -18.87 2.60 2.19
C SER A 21 -18.17 1.33 1.72
N LYS A 22 -17.69 0.50 2.66
CA LYS A 22 -16.99 -0.75 2.39
C LYS A 22 -17.75 -1.94 2.93
N VAL A 23 -17.85 -2.97 2.11
CA VAL A 23 -18.46 -4.25 2.50
C VAL A 23 -17.40 -5.13 3.12
N LEU A 24 -17.71 -5.69 4.28
CA LEU A 24 -16.91 -6.65 5.03
C LEU A 24 -17.52 -8.06 4.89
N LYS A 25 -16.91 -9.03 5.52
CA LYS A 25 -17.41 -10.41 5.58
C LYS A 25 -18.77 -10.50 6.28
N ASP A 26 -18.99 -9.73 7.31
CA ASP A 26 -20.15 -9.78 8.21
C ASP A 26 -20.78 -8.42 8.49
N GLY A 27 -20.47 -7.39 7.70
CA GLY A 27 -21.04 -6.05 7.89
C GLY A 27 -20.67 -5.05 6.83
N ILE A 28 -21.06 -3.79 7.06
CA ILE A 28 -20.75 -2.65 6.18
C ILE A 28 -20.28 -1.48 7.03
N ILE A 29 -19.16 -0.87 6.66
CA ILE A 29 -18.64 0.33 7.31
C ILE A 29 -18.79 1.56 6.40
N CYS A 30 -19.02 2.73 7.05
CA CYS A 30 -19.12 3.99 6.34
C CYS A 30 -17.76 4.45 5.82
N ARG A 31 -17.79 5.44 4.93
CA ARG A 31 -16.58 6.05 4.38
C ARG A 31 -15.62 6.53 5.44
N ASN A 32 -16.09 7.23 6.47
CA ASN A 32 -15.22 7.78 7.53
C ASN A 32 -14.48 6.66 8.26
N CYS A 33 -15.17 5.57 8.65
CA CYS A 33 -14.52 4.42 9.27
C CYS A 33 -13.53 3.74 8.31
N ALA A 34 -13.82 3.70 7.01
CA ALA A 34 -12.93 3.12 6.01
C ALA A 34 -11.66 3.98 5.78
N GLU A 35 -11.75 5.29 5.89
CA GLU A 35 -10.62 6.22 5.76
C GLU A 35 -9.63 6.15 6.94
N GLU A 36 -10.07 5.63 8.11
CA GLU A 36 -9.21 5.38 9.26
C GLU A 36 -8.33 4.11 9.09
N LEU A 37 -8.70 3.23 8.17
CA LEU A 37 -7.95 2.01 7.91
C LEU A 37 -6.66 2.31 7.14
N SER A 38 -5.74 1.36 7.14
CA SER A 38 -4.55 1.45 6.31
C SER A 38 -4.92 1.55 4.83
N LYS A 39 -4.28 2.46 4.12
CA LYS A 39 -4.42 2.63 2.65
C LYS A 39 -3.95 1.41 1.85
N TRP A 40 -3.27 0.48 2.49
CA TRP A 40 -2.78 -0.76 1.87
C TRP A 40 -3.81 -1.88 1.89
N LEU A 41 -4.90 -1.74 2.65
CA LEU A 41 -6.01 -2.70 2.61
C LEU A 41 -6.85 -2.49 1.35
N THR A 42 -6.84 -3.51 0.50
CA THR A 42 -7.63 -3.52 -0.74
C THR A 42 -9.09 -3.88 -0.46
N ASP A 43 -10.00 -3.47 -1.34
CA ASP A 43 -11.42 -3.86 -1.24
C ASP A 43 -11.62 -5.40 -1.25
N LYS A 44 -10.73 -6.14 -1.89
CA LYS A 44 -10.74 -7.61 -1.89
C LYS A 44 -10.42 -8.17 -0.50
N GLN A 45 -9.43 -7.59 0.18
CA GLN A 45 -9.07 -7.99 1.55
C GLN A 45 -10.18 -7.59 2.52
N LEU A 46 -10.70 -6.36 2.43
CA LEU A 46 -11.79 -5.89 3.30
C LEU A 46 -13.00 -6.83 3.29
N LYS A 47 -13.40 -7.36 2.13
CA LYS A 47 -14.51 -8.34 2.01
C LYS A 47 -14.26 -9.66 2.75
N GLN A 48 -13.04 -9.94 3.15
CA GLN A 48 -12.67 -11.15 3.87
C GLN A 48 -12.54 -10.92 5.39
N LEU A 49 -12.46 -9.65 5.82
CA LEU A 49 -12.33 -9.25 7.21
C LEU A 49 -13.71 -9.15 7.88
N SER A 50 -13.77 -9.57 9.13
CA SER A 50 -14.92 -9.36 10.00
C SER A 50 -14.88 -7.98 10.67
N LEU A 51 -15.98 -7.57 11.29
CA LEU A 51 -16.02 -6.35 12.12
C LEU A 51 -14.96 -6.39 13.24
N GLN A 52 -14.77 -7.55 13.86
CA GLN A 52 -13.75 -7.72 14.90
C GLN A 52 -12.33 -7.52 14.36
N ASP A 53 -12.05 -8.00 13.13
CA ASP A 53 -10.76 -7.76 12.49
C ASP A 53 -10.54 -6.27 12.20
N ILE A 54 -11.59 -5.56 11.82
CA ILE A 54 -11.55 -4.10 11.62
C ILE A 54 -11.30 -3.35 12.94
N GLU A 55 -11.95 -3.73 14.01
CA GLU A 55 -11.70 -3.14 15.34
C GLU A 55 -10.25 -3.33 15.78
N ASN A 56 -9.71 -4.53 15.62
CA ASN A 56 -8.31 -4.83 15.90
C ASN A 56 -7.37 -3.99 15.03
N HIS A 57 -7.69 -3.86 13.75
CA HIS A 57 -6.91 -3.04 12.82
C HIS A 57 -6.94 -1.56 13.21
N LEU A 58 -8.07 -1.01 13.67
CA LEU A 58 -8.15 0.37 14.16
C LEU A 58 -7.33 0.60 15.44
N GLN A 59 -7.23 -0.41 16.31
CA GLN A 59 -6.32 -0.35 17.46
C GLN A 59 -4.85 -0.31 17.00
N TYR A 60 -4.50 -1.12 16.01
CA TYR A 60 -3.18 -1.01 15.36
C TYR A 60 -2.95 0.39 14.78
N ARG A 61 -3.92 0.95 14.04
CA ARG A 61 -3.80 2.30 13.45
C ARG A 61 -3.56 3.38 14.49
N THR A 62 -4.23 3.29 15.64
CA THR A 62 -4.01 4.22 16.76
C THR A 62 -2.57 4.19 17.26
N LYS A 63 -1.99 2.99 17.43
CA LYS A 63 -0.58 2.81 17.83
C LYS A 63 0.37 3.30 16.76
N ASN A 64 0.07 2.97 15.50
CA ASN A 64 0.86 3.41 14.35
C ASN A 64 0.86 4.94 14.21
N LEU A 65 -0.25 5.62 14.51
CA LEU A 65 -0.30 7.09 14.48
C LEU A 65 0.65 7.73 15.49
N GLU A 66 0.76 7.16 16.69
CA GLU A 66 1.74 7.62 17.68
C GLU A 66 3.17 7.30 17.24
N HIS A 67 3.38 6.16 16.59
CA HIS A 67 4.68 5.78 16.08
C HIS A 67 5.12 6.71 14.94
N ILE A 68 4.23 6.98 13.95
CA ILE A 68 4.56 7.85 12.81
C ILE A 68 4.89 9.30 13.22
N LYS A 69 4.24 9.81 14.29
CA LYS A 69 4.58 11.15 14.83
C LYS A 69 6.02 11.24 15.35
N ASN A 70 6.57 10.12 15.80
CA ASN A 70 7.90 10.03 16.37
C ASN A 70 8.92 9.40 15.41
N PHE A 71 8.47 8.99 14.21
CA PHE A 71 9.30 8.34 13.21
C PHE A 71 10.42 9.27 12.76
N LYS A 72 11.66 8.76 12.85
CA LYS A 72 12.86 9.47 12.41
C LYS A 72 13.44 8.72 11.23
N PHE A 73 13.83 9.45 10.22
CA PHE A 73 14.44 8.84 9.04
C PHE A 73 15.81 9.47 8.77
N ASP A 74 16.75 8.65 8.41
CA ASP A 74 18.11 9.02 8.01
C ASP A 74 18.29 9.02 6.49
N LYS A 75 17.35 8.41 5.74
CA LYS A 75 17.43 8.31 4.30
C LYS A 75 16.05 8.53 3.63
N VAL A 76 16.05 9.25 2.52
CA VAL A 76 14.83 9.48 1.71
C VAL A 76 15.11 9.27 0.23
N ILE A 77 14.29 8.45 -0.42
CA ILE A 77 14.23 8.33 -1.88
C ILE A 77 12.92 8.95 -2.35
N LYS A 78 13.04 10.06 -3.08
CA LYS A 78 11.86 10.80 -3.59
C LYS A 78 11.33 10.19 -4.88
N GLY A 79 10.02 10.19 -5.03
CA GLY A 79 9.31 9.73 -6.22
C GLY A 79 7.82 10.05 -6.14
N ARG A 80 7.01 9.42 -6.99
CA ARG A 80 5.54 9.45 -6.86
C ARG A 80 5.11 8.93 -5.48
N TYR A 81 5.75 7.85 -5.06
CA TYR A 81 5.82 7.41 -3.67
C TYR A 81 7.24 7.62 -3.20
N SER A 82 7.38 8.33 -2.11
CA SER A 82 8.67 8.50 -1.46
C SER A 82 8.87 7.40 -0.43
N LEU A 83 10.10 6.90 -0.35
CA LEU A 83 10.55 5.93 0.63
C LEU A 83 11.35 6.68 1.71
N TYR A 84 10.93 6.54 2.95
CA TYR A 84 11.61 7.07 4.14
C TYR A 84 12.14 5.90 4.94
N ILE A 85 13.40 5.91 5.32
CA ILE A 85 14.09 4.81 6.01
C ILE A 85 14.62 5.32 7.36
N ASP A 86 14.33 4.57 8.40
CA ASP A 86 14.99 4.59 9.69
C ASP A 86 15.90 3.36 9.78
N SER A 87 17.19 3.56 9.48
CA SER A 87 18.16 2.47 9.45
C SER A 87 18.43 1.92 10.84
N GLU A 88 18.36 2.76 11.89
CA GLU A 88 18.62 2.40 13.28
C GLU A 88 17.54 1.46 13.82
N ASN A 89 16.26 1.79 13.61
CA ASN A 89 15.13 1.00 14.10
C ASN A 89 14.72 -0.10 13.11
N ARG A 90 15.37 -0.18 11.94
CA ARG A 90 15.04 -1.12 10.85
C ARG A 90 13.60 -0.98 10.39
N GLU A 91 13.18 0.26 10.15
CA GLU A 91 11.81 0.61 9.77
C GLU A 91 11.79 1.48 8.53
N PHE A 92 10.68 1.45 7.80
CA PHE A 92 10.48 2.32 6.65
C PHE A 92 9.02 2.72 6.49
N VAL A 93 8.81 3.81 5.76
CA VAL A 93 7.50 4.33 5.37
C VAL A 93 7.49 4.58 3.86
N ILE A 94 6.39 4.21 3.21
CA ILE A 94 6.11 4.57 1.81
C ILE A 94 4.91 5.49 1.78
N SER A 95 5.11 6.71 1.27
CA SER A 95 4.09 7.76 1.30
C SER A 95 4.07 8.57 0.01
N LYS A 96 2.90 9.08 -0.35
CA LYS A 96 2.74 10.07 -1.44
C LYS A 96 2.99 11.49 -0.97
N ALA A 97 2.80 11.76 0.32
CA ALA A 97 2.95 13.07 0.90
C ALA A 97 4.23 13.17 1.74
N MET A 98 4.71 14.39 1.93
CA MET A 98 5.81 14.66 2.87
C MET A 98 5.34 14.62 4.32
N ASP A 99 4.07 14.98 4.56
CA ASP A 99 3.43 14.82 5.87
C ASP A 99 2.90 13.39 5.99
N LEU A 100 3.65 12.57 6.69
CA LEU A 100 3.37 11.15 6.88
C LEU A 100 2.11 10.91 7.73
N VAL A 101 1.81 11.82 8.65
CA VAL A 101 0.59 11.78 9.48
C VAL A 101 -0.63 12.08 8.63
N ALA A 102 -0.59 13.14 7.83
CA ALA A 102 -1.69 13.54 6.95
C ALA A 102 -1.94 12.51 5.82
N ASP A 103 -0.90 11.80 5.36
CA ASP A 103 -1.03 10.71 4.36
C ASP A 103 -1.55 9.41 4.97
N ASN A 104 -1.87 9.39 6.27
CA ASN A 104 -2.30 8.19 6.99
C ASN A 104 -1.35 6.99 6.75
N SER A 105 -0.04 7.26 6.78
CA SER A 105 0.99 6.29 6.44
C SER A 105 1.18 5.24 7.52
N ASP A 106 1.77 4.10 7.15
CA ASP A 106 2.12 3.02 8.05
C ASP A 106 3.64 2.92 8.20
N VAL A 107 4.13 2.74 9.43
CA VAL A 107 5.51 2.35 9.71
C VAL A 107 5.63 0.85 9.56
N ILE A 108 6.53 0.42 8.69
CA ILE A 108 6.74 -0.99 8.36
C ILE A 108 8.10 -1.43 8.89
N ARG A 109 8.13 -2.55 9.58
CA ARG A 109 9.38 -3.17 10.02
C ARG A 109 10.03 -3.95 8.87
N ALA A 110 11.31 -3.72 8.65
CA ALA A 110 12.05 -4.42 7.60
C ALA A 110 12.06 -5.95 7.81
N ASP A 111 12.07 -6.39 9.07
CA ASP A 111 12.07 -7.82 9.42
C ASP A 111 10.75 -8.54 9.11
N SER A 112 9.68 -7.78 8.80
CA SER A 112 8.42 -8.35 8.34
C SER A 112 8.38 -8.61 6.84
N ILE A 113 9.37 -8.18 6.07
CA ILE A 113 9.39 -8.39 4.62
C ILE A 113 9.65 -9.85 4.30
N GLU A 114 8.69 -10.48 3.64
CA GLU A 114 8.79 -11.85 3.12
C GLU A 114 9.37 -11.87 1.71
N SER A 115 8.86 -10.98 0.86
CA SER A 115 9.31 -10.89 -0.55
C SER A 115 9.07 -9.50 -1.11
N ILE A 116 9.88 -9.13 -2.10
CA ILE A 116 9.71 -7.89 -2.88
C ILE A 116 9.70 -8.25 -4.37
N GLN A 117 8.75 -7.65 -5.10
CA GLN A 117 8.62 -7.88 -6.55
C GLN A 117 8.38 -6.55 -7.27
N ILE A 118 9.10 -6.35 -8.38
CA ILE A 118 8.75 -5.33 -9.38
C ILE A 118 7.88 -6.00 -10.43
N GLN A 119 6.68 -5.50 -10.62
CA GLN A 119 5.70 -6.04 -11.55
C GLN A 119 5.39 -5.04 -12.66
N LYS A 120 5.44 -5.52 -13.89
CA LYS A 120 4.95 -4.82 -15.08
C LYS A 120 3.54 -5.30 -15.38
N VAL A 121 2.60 -4.38 -15.48
CA VAL A 121 1.22 -4.65 -15.88
C VAL A 121 1.01 -4.02 -17.25
N ASN A 122 0.82 -4.87 -18.27
CA ASN A 122 0.56 -4.41 -19.63
C ASN A 122 -0.86 -3.86 -19.74
N ASN A 123 -0.97 -2.70 -20.34
CA ASN A 123 -2.23 -2.06 -20.72
C ASN A 123 -2.40 -2.14 -22.24
N GLU A 124 -3.53 -1.66 -22.74
CA GLU A 124 -3.76 -1.52 -24.18
C GLU A 124 -2.72 -0.58 -24.82
N ASN A 125 -2.51 -0.71 -26.16
CA ASN A 125 -1.65 0.20 -26.95
C ASN A 125 -0.15 0.19 -26.60
N ASN A 126 0.45 -0.96 -26.33
CA ASN A 126 1.88 -1.06 -26.00
C ASN A 126 2.31 -0.23 -24.77
N CYS A 127 1.41 0.04 -23.87
CA CYS A 127 1.68 0.77 -22.65
C CYS A 127 1.66 -0.15 -21.42
N CYS A 128 2.35 0.26 -20.36
CA CYS A 128 2.35 -0.48 -19.09
C CYS A 128 2.36 0.42 -17.87
N ASP A 129 2.03 -0.19 -16.76
CA ASP A 129 2.26 0.35 -15.44
C ASP A 129 3.30 -0.48 -14.69
N ILE A 130 4.17 0.19 -13.94
CA ILE A 130 5.19 -0.45 -13.11
C ILE A 130 4.76 -0.35 -11.65
N PHE A 131 4.67 -1.49 -10.99
CA PHE A 131 4.34 -1.60 -9.58
C PHE A 131 5.51 -2.19 -8.78
N VAL A 132 5.64 -1.76 -7.54
CA VAL A 132 6.41 -2.45 -6.52
C VAL A 132 5.42 -3.10 -5.57
N ASN A 133 5.56 -4.40 -5.36
CA ASN A 133 4.78 -5.21 -4.45
C ASN A 133 5.72 -5.74 -3.35
N ILE A 134 5.35 -5.53 -2.09
CA ILE A 134 6.08 -6.01 -0.92
C ILE A 134 5.11 -6.86 -0.12
N ASN A 135 5.39 -8.14 0.04
CA ASN A 135 4.62 -9.02 0.91
C ASN A 135 5.24 -9.03 2.30
N LEU A 136 4.38 -9.02 3.31
CA LEU A 136 4.76 -8.95 4.71
C LEU A 136 4.22 -10.15 5.49
N ILE A 137 5.01 -10.61 6.46
CA ILE A 137 4.63 -11.64 7.43
C ILE A 137 4.67 -11.04 8.84
N ASN A 138 3.91 -11.63 9.75
CA ASN A 138 3.83 -11.19 11.15
C ASN A 138 3.56 -9.68 11.29
N SER A 139 2.70 -9.14 10.42
CA SER A 139 2.33 -7.73 10.34
C SER A 139 0.82 -7.59 10.18
N GLU A 140 0.27 -6.50 10.73
CA GLU A 140 -1.16 -6.14 10.55
C GLU A 140 -1.50 -5.78 9.09
N ILE A 141 -0.49 -5.45 8.31
CA ILE A 141 -0.58 -5.24 6.87
C ILE A 141 0.13 -6.40 6.19
N THR A 142 -0.55 -7.10 5.31
CA THR A 142 -0.01 -8.29 4.64
C THR A 142 0.76 -7.97 3.36
N SER A 143 0.50 -6.82 2.76
CA SER A 143 1.18 -6.39 1.54
C SER A 143 1.08 -4.89 1.28
N LEU A 144 2.11 -4.35 0.64
CA LEU A 144 2.07 -3.03 0.03
C LEU A 144 2.17 -3.20 -1.48
N SER A 145 1.29 -2.51 -2.21
CA SER A 145 1.35 -2.47 -3.67
C SER A 145 1.17 -1.04 -4.15
N PHE A 146 2.16 -0.51 -4.85
CA PHE A 146 2.12 0.86 -5.31
C PHE A 146 2.70 1.02 -6.70
N LYS A 147 2.07 1.91 -7.48
CA LYS A 147 2.47 2.26 -8.83
C LYS A 147 3.59 3.30 -8.79
N VAL A 148 4.69 3.02 -9.47
CA VAL A 148 5.88 3.88 -9.51
C VAL A 148 5.72 5.01 -10.52
N ASN A 149 5.19 4.75 -11.70
CA ASN A 149 5.04 5.76 -12.74
C ASN A 149 4.03 6.85 -12.40
N GLN A 150 4.36 8.09 -12.74
CA GLN A 150 3.50 9.26 -12.50
C GLN A 150 2.30 9.28 -13.45
N PHE A 151 2.51 8.96 -14.71
CA PHE A 151 1.49 8.98 -15.75
C PHE A 151 0.75 7.65 -15.82
N SER A 152 -0.47 7.67 -16.32
CA SER A 152 -1.19 6.44 -16.64
C SER A 152 -0.61 5.87 -17.93
N ALA A 153 -0.14 4.64 -17.87
CA ALA A 153 0.39 3.90 -19.02
C ALA A 153 1.62 4.53 -19.71
N ILE A 154 2.75 3.87 -19.61
CA ILE A 154 4.02 4.31 -20.22
C ILE A 154 4.29 3.43 -21.43
N ASP A 155 4.67 4.06 -22.58
CA ASP A 155 5.14 3.35 -23.74
C ASP A 155 6.47 2.62 -23.43
N PHE A 156 6.56 1.33 -23.78
CA PHE A 156 7.76 0.50 -23.56
C PHE A 156 9.03 1.02 -24.22
N ASN A 157 8.90 1.76 -25.31
CA ASN A 157 10.04 2.28 -26.06
C ASN A 157 10.44 3.69 -25.63
N SER A 158 9.84 4.21 -24.57
CA SER A 158 10.12 5.57 -24.10
C SER A 158 11.25 5.60 -23.05
N ASP A 159 11.99 6.70 -23.01
CA ASP A 159 12.95 6.95 -21.92
C ASP A 159 12.27 6.94 -20.55
N ILE A 160 11.03 7.41 -20.48
CA ILE A 160 10.20 7.40 -19.27
C ILE A 160 10.02 5.98 -18.72
N TYR A 161 9.90 4.98 -19.61
CA TYR A 161 9.83 3.58 -19.18
C TYR A 161 11.11 3.15 -18.46
N ASN A 162 12.26 3.41 -19.07
CA ASN A 162 13.56 3.06 -18.48
C ASN A 162 13.79 3.79 -17.17
N ASP A 163 13.46 5.08 -17.08
CA ASP A 163 13.58 5.87 -15.88
C ASP A 163 12.68 5.34 -14.76
N THR A 164 11.44 4.95 -15.09
CA THR A 164 10.49 4.40 -14.12
C THR A 164 10.97 3.04 -13.60
N VAL A 165 11.47 2.17 -14.47
CA VAL A 165 12.04 0.88 -14.07
C VAL A 165 13.26 1.10 -13.16
N ASN A 166 14.17 2.00 -13.53
CA ASN A 166 15.34 2.34 -12.72
C ASN A 166 14.93 2.92 -11.35
N GLN A 167 13.87 3.72 -11.28
CA GLN A 167 13.33 4.22 -10.03
C GLN A 167 12.76 3.10 -9.16
N ALA A 168 12.03 2.15 -9.75
CA ALA A 168 11.53 0.99 -9.01
C ALA A 168 12.69 0.16 -8.43
N ILE A 169 13.74 -0.06 -9.23
CA ILE A 169 14.95 -0.75 -8.79
C ILE A 169 15.60 -0.01 -7.64
N LEU A 170 15.82 1.29 -7.79
CA LEU A 170 16.45 2.12 -6.75
C LEU A 170 15.70 2.03 -5.41
N LEU A 171 14.36 2.06 -5.44
CA LEU A 171 13.54 1.91 -4.24
C LEU A 171 13.77 0.55 -3.58
N VAL A 172 13.70 -0.52 -4.36
CA VAL A 172 13.86 -1.89 -3.87
C VAL A 172 15.29 -2.15 -3.36
N ASP A 173 16.30 -1.80 -4.15
CA ASP A 173 17.71 -1.96 -3.76
C ASP A 173 18.04 -1.13 -2.51
N THR A 174 17.42 0.05 -2.36
CA THR A 174 17.62 0.87 -1.15
C THR A 174 17.03 0.17 0.09
N ILE A 175 15.86 -0.44 0.00
CA ILE A 175 15.28 -1.22 1.12
C ILE A 175 16.20 -2.39 1.47
N ILE A 176 16.56 -3.22 0.48
CA ILE A 176 17.38 -4.41 0.67
C ILE A 176 18.73 -4.05 1.28
N ASN A 177 19.42 -3.08 0.71
CA ASN A 177 20.76 -2.70 1.15
C ASN A 177 20.77 -1.99 2.52
N SER A 178 19.75 -1.14 2.79
CA SER A 178 19.69 -0.43 4.09
C SER A 178 19.46 -1.39 5.25
N PHE A 179 18.75 -2.48 5.03
CA PHE A 179 18.43 -3.43 6.08
C PHE A 179 19.18 -4.76 5.96
N GLN A 180 20.04 -4.92 4.94
CA GLN A 180 20.80 -6.16 4.66
C GLN A 180 19.86 -7.38 4.61
N LEU A 181 18.76 -7.24 3.86
CA LEU A 181 17.74 -8.28 3.80
C LEU A 181 18.21 -9.46 2.93
N ASP A 182 18.03 -10.67 3.46
CA ASP A 182 18.13 -11.93 2.70
C ASP A 182 16.70 -12.36 2.32
N VAL A 183 16.11 -11.63 1.40
CA VAL A 183 14.75 -11.93 0.91
C VAL A 183 14.80 -12.48 -0.49
N ASP A 184 13.82 -13.32 -0.85
CA ASP A 184 13.64 -13.79 -2.22
C ASP A 184 13.30 -12.58 -3.13
N TYR A 185 14.38 -11.98 -3.61
CA TYR A 185 14.33 -10.90 -4.55
C TYR A 185 14.31 -11.48 -5.95
N THR A 186 13.12 -11.74 -6.44
CA THR A 186 12.94 -12.09 -7.84
C THR A 186 13.23 -10.82 -8.65
N LYS A 187 14.54 -10.60 -8.95
CA LYS A 187 14.98 -9.62 -9.93
C LYS A 187 14.11 -9.83 -11.17
N TYR A 188 13.17 -8.92 -11.39
CA TYR A 188 12.44 -8.79 -12.64
C TYR A 188 11.82 -10.09 -13.19
N LYS A 189 10.79 -10.63 -12.59
CA LYS A 189 9.74 -11.20 -13.40
C LYS A 189 8.96 -10.03 -14.00
N ILE A 190 9.51 -9.48 -15.09
CA ILE A 190 8.67 -8.82 -16.08
C ILE A 190 7.76 -9.94 -16.55
N ASN A 191 6.58 -10.07 -15.93
CA ASN A 191 5.58 -10.99 -16.41
C ASN A 191 5.09 -10.41 -17.73
N THR A 192 5.74 -10.80 -18.81
CA THR A 192 5.22 -10.70 -20.18
C THR A 192 4.06 -11.71 -20.28
N GLN A 193 2.95 -11.48 -19.57
CA GLN A 193 1.69 -12.07 -19.93
C GLN A 193 1.17 -11.28 -21.12
N GLY A 194 1.49 -11.75 -22.33
CA GLY A 194 1.00 -11.13 -23.53
C GLY A 194 1.72 -11.45 -24.83
N ASP A 195 2.54 -12.52 -24.87
CA ASP A 195 2.95 -13.09 -26.15
C ASP A 195 2.11 -14.34 -26.41
N LYS A 196 0.90 -14.13 -26.98
CA LYS A 196 0.22 -15.06 -27.90
C LYS A 196 -0.75 -14.27 -28.75
#